data_59c1a7a81c67af64852256ed6fed7a1c
#
_entry.id   59c1a7a81c67af64852256ed6fed7a1c
#
_cell.length_a   1.000
_cell.length_b   1.000
_cell.length_c   1.000
_cell.angle_alpha   90.00
_cell.angle_beta   90.00
_cell.angle_gamma   90.00
#
_symmetry.space_group_name_H-M   'P 1'
#
loop_
_entity.id
_entity.type
_entity.pdbx_description
1 polymer ?
#
loop_
_entity_poly.entity_id
_entity_poly.type
_entity_poly.pdbx_seq_one_letter_code
_entity_poly.pdbx_strand_id
1 'polypeptide(L)'
;MDIELQKRINDVIAHLQSMMSEPIDYQLMDPIAKMMLVALLYETQKIRDVIDDFDQRLVNRFCEDFIPMQQIEAMPALAVVYPLFKKNKDSDSVQINSSVSFTYKDKVSKAAINYLPLFKNTLVPYDDIYVLTPNCLYTKEQTYEVQMDQSNTLWIGIRTKAEIESLEGVSFFLKTNDYIYPQSISVVGSTKESLEFCTMNRMEDVEMLEPFDAQQVSTRFLSIIEYWKRILQELPNGVLVTLTDKTRNRDVFKKRAYPRVFQNWVESDVLNCFHEDTLWLQVEYPDNYIVSDDCEITLNAIPIVNVDMNSVTLTQTAPVAKLQKQEDSFFISVLETSNAAHKQGFSMSAEEFVIRDFDAHCYHHGDLYRDIRNLYNHFIEDYYAFIEYNGLKDGQDIKRLKELVNKIAKSVGEKNDKFKYDSGTYVMKNIQQASNSSVTKVSFLTTQGALGNSLTIGANTGTSSKLECKKLPIIESNVPVVIPAMGGKDKATADERYELIRYYSLTNDRLYTKMDVEAFVRKELIAIYGKE
;
A
#
# COMPACT_ATOMS: atom_id res chain seq x y z
N MET A 1 -2.59 -44.81 3.26
CA MET A 1 -2.32 -44.54 4.68
C MET A 1 -1.21 -43.51 4.69
N ASP A 2 -1.39 -42.40 5.41
CA ASP A 2 -0.44 -41.30 5.49
C ASP A 2 0.88 -41.82 6.11
N ILE A 3 2.03 -41.40 5.55
CA ILE A 3 3.37 -41.83 6.01
C ILE A 3 3.60 -41.46 7.48
N GLU A 4 3.06 -40.32 7.90
CA GLU A 4 3.17 -39.84 9.27
C GLU A 4 2.32 -40.66 10.24
N LEU A 5 1.12 -41.04 9.85
CA LEU A 5 0.28 -41.95 10.64
C LEU A 5 0.92 -43.32 10.81
N GLN A 6 1.58 -43.84 9.76
CA GLN A 6 2.31 -45.13 9.83
C GLN A 6 3.50 -45.06 10.79
N LYS A 7 4.25 -43.95 10.77
CA LYS A 7 5.36 -43.74 11.71
C LYS A 7 4.87 -43.75 13.16
N ARG A 8 3.76 -43.06 13.45
CA ARG A 8 3.17 -43.01 14.80
C ARG A 8 2.60 -44.35 15.26
N ILE A 9 1.99 -45.12 14.37
CA ILE A 9 1.58 -46.47 14.69
C ILE A 9 2.79 -47.29 15.17
N ASN A 10 3.90 -47.19 14.46
CA ASN A 10 5.13 -47.86 14.83
C ASN A 10 5.70 -47.38 16.17
N ASP A 11 5.67 -46.05 16.44
CA ASP A 11 6.14 -45.48 17.71
C ASP A 11 5.29 -45.94 18.90
N VAL A 12 3.95 -45.97 18.73
CA VAL A 12 3.04 -46.46 19.79
C VAL A 12 3.25 -47.97 20.02
N ILE A 13 3.43 -48.77 18.97
CA ILE A 13 3.72 -50.21 19.10
C ILE A 13 5.05 -50.41 19.80
N ALA A 14 6.09 -49.67 19.45
CA ALA A 14 7.40 -49.72 20.13
C ALA A 14 7.29 -49.35 21.62
N HIS A 15 6.46 -48.36 21.95
CA HIS A 15 6.23 -47.96 23.34
C HIS A 15 5.43 -49.01 24.11
N LEU A 16 4.37 -49.60 23.51
CA LEU A 16 3.65 -50.72 24.10
C LEU A 16 4.53 -51.94 24.29
N GLN A 17 5.39 -52.25 23.34
CA GLN A 17 6.38 -53.34 23.47
C GLN A 17 7.35 -53.13 24.65
N SER A 18 7.72 -51.85 24.93
CA SER A 18 8.56 -51.54 26.08
C SER A 18 7.89 -51.78 27.44
N MET A 19 6.54 -51.78 27.47
CA MET A 19 5.75 -51.94 28.67
C MET A 19 5.25 -53.40 28.87
N MET A 20 5.26 -54.21 27.83
CA MET A 20 4.76 -55.56 27.88
C MET A 20 5.86 -56.60 27.74
N SER A 21 5.72 -57.73 28.44
CA SER A 21 6.68 -58.83 28.40
C SER A 21 6.65 -59.67 27.13
N GLU A 22 5.59 -59.58 26.35
CA GLU A 22 5.41 -60.31 25.11
C GLU A 22 5.53 -59.39 23.90
N PRO A 23 6.16 -59.84 22.78
CA PRO A 23 6.29 -59.04 21.58
C PRO A 23 4.90 -58.83 20.92
N ILE A 24 4.58 -57.57 20.63
CA ILE A 24 3.37 -57.21 19.92
C ILE A 24 3.69 -57.13 18.41
N ASP A 25 3.09 -58.03 17.64
CA ASP A 25 3.17 -57.94 16.20
C ASP A 25 1.89 -57.29 15.68
N TYR A 26 2.02 -56.09 15.09
CA TYR A 26 0.88 -55.33 14.51
C TYR A 26 0.14 -56.13 13.45
N GLN A 27 0.86 -56.97 12.71
CA GLN A 27 0.23 -57.78 11.65
C GLN A 27 -0.69 -58.86 12.22
N LEU A 28 -0.38 -59.36 13.42
CA LEU A 28 -1.15 -60.41 14.11
C LEU A 28 -2.23 -59.86 15.03
N MET A 29 -2.31 -58.52 15.23
CA MET A 29 -3.37 -57.90 16.04
C MET A 29 -4.75 -58.15 15.44
N ASP A 30 -5.74 -58.26 16.33
CA ASP A 30 -7.15 -58.30 15.96
C ASP A 30 -7.54 -57.12 15.04
N PRO A 31 -8.27 -57.36 13.94
CA PRO A 31 -8.67 -56.29 13.03
C PRO A 31 -9.45 -55.16 13.70
N ILE A 32 -10.25 -55.45 14.73
CA ILE A 32 -11.01 -54.47 15.49
C ILE A 32 -10.05 -53.64 16.34
N ALA A 33 -9.06 -54.27 17.01
CA ALA A 33 -8.05 -53.56 17.80
C ALA A 33 -7.18 -52.63 16.92
N LYS A 34 -6.79 -53.09 15.71
CA LYS A 34 -6.11 -52.25 14.71
C LYS A 34 -6.92 -51.02 14.34
N MET A 35 -8.21 -51.24 14.04
CA MET A 35 -9.11 -50.15 13.64
C MET A 35 -9.31 -49.15 14.75
N MET A 36 -9.45 -49.62 16.00
CA MET A 36 -9.53 -48.76 17.17
C MET A 36 -8.23 -47.95 17.40
N LEU A 37 -7.06 -48.59 17.27
CA LEU A 37 -5.78 -47.94 17.40
C LEU A 37 -5.59 -46.83 16.34
N VAL A 38 -5.90 -47.15 15.07
CA VAL A 38 -5.81 -46.16 13.99
C VAL A 38 -6.80 -45.02 14.18
N ALA A 39 -8.03 -45.29 14.62
CA ALA A 39 -9.03 -44.27 14.88
C ALA A 39 -8.59 -43.36 16.06
N LEU A 40 -8.05 -43.94 17.12
CA LEU A 40 -7.57 -43.21 18.28
C LEU A 40 -6.35 -42.35 17.97
N LEU A 41 -5.42 -42.85 17.18
CA LEU A 41 -4.26 -42.08 16.71
C LEU A 41 -4.68 -40.95 15.74
N TYR A 42 -5.68 -41.20 14.89
CA TYR A 42 -6.21 -40.17 14.01
C TYR A 42 -6.91 -39.06 14.77
N GLU A 43 -7.73 -39.39 15.80
CA GLU A 43 -8.36 -38.38 16.65
C GLU A 43 -7.33 -37.62 17.52
N THR A 44 -6.31 -38.33 18.03
CA THR A 44 -5.23 -37.70 18.79
C THR A 44 -4.41 -36.73 17.91
N GLN A 45 -4.23 -37.09 16.62
CA GLN A 45 -3.59 -36.22 15.66
C GLN A 45 -4.40 -34.94 15.46
N LYS A 46 -5.71 -35.03 15.25
CA LYS A 46 -6.57 -33.85 15.13
C LYS A 46 -6.51 -32.94 16.35
N ILE A 47 -6.50 -33.53 17.55
CA ILE A 47 -6.37 -32.76 18.78
C ILE A 47 -5.02 -32.03 18.83
N ARG A 48 -3.95 -32.69 18.45
CA ARG A 48 -2.61 -32.08 18.41
C ARG A 48 -2.55 -30.94 17.38
N ASP A 49 -3.05 -31.18 16.18
CA ASP A 49 -3.10 -30.15 15.12
C ASP A 49 -3.89 -28.92 15.61
N VAL A 50 -5.00 -29.12 16.32
CA VAL A 50 -5.78 -28.02 16.92
C VAL A 50 -5.00 -27.28 18.01
N ILE A 51 -4.19 -28.00 18.81
CA ILE A 51 -3.36 -27.40 19.85
C ILE A 51 -2.22 -26.61 19.23
N ASP A 52 -1.52 -27.19 18.26
CA ASP A 52 -0.40 -26.55 17.56
C ASP A 52 -0.85 -25.28 16.82
N ASP A 53 -2.06 -25.29 16.23
CA ASP A 53 -2.65 -24.12 15.55
C ASP A 53 -3.24 -23.08 16.54
N PHE A 54 -3.49 -23.45 17.82
CA PHE A 54 -4.08 -22.53 18.79
C PHE A 54 -3.20 -21.33 19.05
N ASP A 55 -1.91 -21.54 19.24
CA ASP A 55 -0.96 -20.46 19.49
C ASP A 55 -0.91 -19.49 18.30
N GLN A 56 -0.92 -19.99 17.09
CA GLN A 56 -0.89 -19.16 15.90
C GLN A 56 -2.20 -18.37 15.71
N ARG A 57 -3.34 -18.96 16.04
CA ARG A 57 -4.63 -18.24 16.02
C ARG A 57 -4.70 -17.14 17.08
N LEU A 58 -4.18 -17.40 18.26
CA LEU A 58 -4.09 -16.41 19.33
C LEU A 58 -3.18 -15.25 18.91
N VAL A 59 -2.01 -15.55 18.32
CA VAL A 59 -1.07 -14.58 17.77
C VAL A 59 -1.74 -13.71 16.69
N ASN A 60 -2.43 -14.32 15.73
CA ASN A 60 -3.11 -13.59 14.67
C ASN A 60 -4.19 -12.65 15.23
N ARG A 61 -5.00 -13.13 16.18
CA ARG A 61 -6.05 -12.32 16.81
C ARG A 61 -5.47 -11.15 17.58
N PHE A 62 -4.39 -11.39 18.33
CA PHE A 62 -3.70 -10.34 19.08
C PHE A 62 -3.09 -9.30 18.13
N CYS A 63 -2.51 -9.73 17.02
CA CYS A 63 -1.99 -8.83 15.99
C CYS A 63 -3.09 -7.92 15.43
N GLU A 64 -4.25 -8.48 15.10
CA GLU A 64 -5.37 -7.72 14.53
C GLU A 64 -5.90 -6.65 15.50
N ASP A 65 -5.92 -6.94 16.80
CA ASP A 65 -6.54 -6.07 17.81
C ASP A 65 -5.55 -5.02 18.38
N PHE A 66 -4.23 -5.29 18.43
CA PHE A 66 -3.27 -4.48 19.18
C PHE A 66 -2.11 -3.92 18.38
N ILE A 67 -1.80 -4.45 17.20
CA ILE A 67 -0.65 -4.00 16.41
C ILE A 67 -1.12 -3.12 15.25
N PRO A 68 -0.44 -1.99 14.98
CA PRO A 68 -0.76 -1.18 13.83
C PRO A 68 -0.70 -1.99 12.53
N MET A 69 -1.72 -1.86 11.70
CA MET A 69 -1.87 -2.62 10.46
C MET A 69 -0.68 -2.47 9.51
N GLN A 70 -0.04 -1.29 9.51
CA GLN A 70 1.17 -0.99 8.75
C GLN A 70 2.37 -1.88 9.09
N GLN A 71 2.36 -2.53 10.26
CA GLN A 71 3.41 -3.46 10.68
C GLN A 71 3.12 -4.91 10.27
N ILE A 72 1.87 -5.26 10.08
CA ILE A 72 1.41 -6.64 9.82
C ILE A 72 1.17 -6.88 8.33
N GLU A 73 0.52 -5.91 7.66
CA GLU A 73 0.10 -6.05 6.28
C GLU A 73 1.17 -5.59 5.29
N ALA A 74 1.05 -6.05 4.05
CA ALA A 74 1.94 -5.60 2.99
C ALA A 74 1.72 -4.12 2.68
N MET A 75 2.82 -3.38 2.54
CA MET A 75 2.82 -1.96 2.24
C MET A 75 3.41 -1.71 0.84
N PRO A 76 2.74 -0.88 0.04
CA PRO A 76 3.26 -0.51 -1.28
C PRO A 76 4.47 0.41 -1.18
N ALA A 77 5.47 0.16 -2.01
CA ALA A 77 6.61 1.06 -2.16
C ALA A 77 6.20 2.37 -2.87
N LEU A 78 6.87 3.47 -2.50
CA LEU A 78 6.71 4.78 -3.09
C LEU A 78 8.05 5.26 -3.67
N ALA A 79 8.01 5.84 -4.86
CA ALA A 79 9.16 6.47 -5.53
C ALA A 79 8.76 7.85 -6.07
N VAL A 80 9.75 8.70 -6.37
CA VAL A 80 9.53 9.96 -7.07
C VAL A 80 10.28 9.93 -8.40
N VAL A 81 9.58 10.22 -9.49
CA VAL A 81 10.09 10.20 -10.85
C VAL A 81 9.82 11.51 -11.57
N TYR A 82 10.57 11.82 -12.63
CA TYR A 82 10.34 13.00 -13.45
C TYR A 82 10.32 12.64 -14.94
N PRO A 83 9.13 12.52 -15.54
CA PRO A 83 9.01 12.25 -16.96
C PRO A 83 9.54 13.39 -17.83
N LEU A 84 10.34 13.05 -18.86
CA LEU A 84 10.89 13.98 -19.83
C LEU A 84 10.08 13.97 -21.12
N PHE A 85 9.84 15.13 -21.70
CA PHE A 85 9.18 15.25 -23.02
C PHE A 85 10.14 14.89 -24.16
N LYS A 86 9.61 14.29 -25.23
CA LYS A 86 10.37 14.02 -26.45
C LYS A 86 10.74 15.31 -27.16
N LYS A 87 12.02 15.48 -27.50
CA LYS A 87 12.61 16.72 -28.02
C LYS A 87 12.01 17.29 -29.32
N ASN A 88 11.18 16.54 -30.04
CA ASN A 88 10.71 16.94 -31.40
C ASN A 88 9.20 17.19 -31.48
N LYS A 89 8.53 17.45 -30.37
CA LYS A 89 7.10 17.76 -30.39
C LYS A 89 6.86 19.05 -29.61
N ASP A 90 6.33 20.06 -30.29
CA ASP A 90 5.65 21.16 -29.63
C ASP A 90 4.45 20.55 -28.90
N SER A 91 4.53 20.43 -27.60
CA SER A 91 3.52 19.79 -26.77
C SER A 91 3.00 20.84 -25.78
N ASP A 92 1.71 20.86 -25.61
CA ASP A 92 1.09 21.60 -24.51
C ASP A 92 1.29 20.87 -23.18
N SER A 93 0.94 21.52 -22.08
CA SER A 93 0.91 20.88 -20.77
C SER A 93 -0.04 19.69 -20.76
N VAL A 94 0.33 18.60 -20.09
CA VAL A 94 -0.44 17.35 -20.08
C VAL A 94 -0.78 16.95 -18.66
N GLN A 95 -2.07 16.75 -18.39
CA GLN A 95 -2.52 16.19 -17.12
C GLN A 95 -2.37 14.68 -17.08
N ILE A 96 -1.81 14.19 -15.99
CA ILE A 96 -1.74 12.76 -15.70
C ILE A 96 -3.11 12.27 -15.25
N ASN A 97 -3.55 11.16 -15.82
CA ASN A 97 -4.80 10.51 -15.48
C ASN A 97 -4.55 9.08 -14.96
N SER A 98 -5.58 8.46 -14.41
CA SER A 98 -5.54 7.10 -13.83
C SER A 98 -5.17 5.99 -14.82
N SER A 99 -5.14 6.29 -16.12
CA SER A 99 -4.73 5.32 -17.14
C SER A 99 -3.22 5.21 -17.31
N VAL A 100 -2.46 6.21 -16.82
CA VAL A 100 -0.99 6.24 -16.89
C VAL A 100 -0.41 5.25 -15.91
N SER A 101 0.55 4.45 -16.35
CA SER A 101 1.28 3.53 -15.49
C SER A 101 2.76 3.49 -15.87
N PHE A 102 3.58 3.22 -14.89
CA PHE A 102 5.02 3.05 -15.03
C PHE A 102 5.34 1.58 -14.76
N THR A 103 6.14 0.97 -15.63
CA THR A 103 6.53 -0.43 -15.49
C THR A 103 8.03 -0.54 -15.43
N TYR A 104 8.54 -1.19 -14.41
CA TYR A 104 9.95 -1.52 -14.22
C TYR A 104 10.12 -3.03 -14.29
N LYS A 105 11.16 -3.49 -14.99
CA LYS A 105 11.53 -4.91 -14.97
C LYS A 105 12.73 -5.09 -14.06
N ASP A 106 12.52 -5.78 -12.97
CA ASP A 106 13.60 -6.10 -12.04
C ASP A 106 14.64 -7.03 -12.67
N LYS A 107 15.91 -6.76 -12.41
CA LYS A 107 17.03 -7.54 -12.98
C LYS A 107 17.17 -8.92 -12.37
N VAL A 108 16.87 -9.04 -11.08
CA VAL A 108 17.07 -10.24 -10.28
C VAL A 108 15.91 -11.20 -10.44
N SER A 109 14.71 -10.76 -10.10
CA SER A 109 13.49 -11.57 -10.15
C SER A 109 12.91 -11.70 -11.55
N LYS A 110 13.33 -10.84 -12.51
CA LYS A 110 12.74 -10.68 -13.86
C LYS A 110 11.24 -10.33 -13.83
N ALA A 111 10.70 -10.03 -12.66
CA ALA A 111 9.31 -9.63 -12.50
C ALA A 111 9.06 -8.23 -13.10
N ALA A 112 7.87 -8.04 -13.65
CA ALA A 112 7.39 -6.74 -14.07
C ALA A 112 6.69 -6.07 -12.88
N ILE A 113 7.27 -4.98 -12.39
CA ILE A 113 6.78 -4.20 -11.26
C ILE A 113 6.08 -2.97 -11.80
N ASN A 114 4.81 -2.79 -11.44
CA ASN A 114 4.01 -1.68 -11.90
C ASN A 114 3.88 -0.62 -10.80
N TYR A 115 3.86 0.63 -11.25
CA TYR A 115 3.64 1.78 -10.39
C TYR A 115 2.56 2.67 -11.01
N LEU A 116 1.71 3.22 -10.17
CA LEU A 116 0.69 4.19 -10.55
C LEU A 116 1.03 5.56 -9.96
N PRO A 117 0.74 6.66 -10.66
CA PRO A 117 0.87 8.00 -10.09
C PRO A 117 -0.14 8.19 -8.97
N LEU A 118 0.28 8.85 -7.88
CA LEU A 118 -0.55 9.02 -6.68
C LEU A 118 -1.49 10.23 -6.80
N PHE A 119 -1.06 11.32 -7.44
CA PHE A 119 -1.80 12.57 -7.53
C PHE A 119 -2.14 12.96 -8.95
N LYS A 120 -3.12 13.86 -9.08
CA LYS A 120 -3.40 14.57 -10.32
C LYS A 120 -2.30 15.58 -10.58
N ASN A 121 -1.30 15.18 -11.35
CA ASN A 121 -0.17 16.04 -11.70
C ASN A 121 -0.34 16.59 -13.12
N THR A 122 0.13 17.83 -13.31
CA THR A 122 0.25 18.46 -14.61
C THR A 122 1.73 18.50 -15.01
N LEU A 123 2.04 17.94 -16.16
CA LEU A 123 3.40 17.98 -16.73
C LEU A 123 3.52 19.19 -17.64
N VAL A 124 4.54 19.99 -17.40
CA VAL A 124 4.89 21.14 -18.24
C VAL A 124 6.10 20.78 -19.10
N PRO A 125 5.99 20.87 -20.44
CA PRO A 125 7.15 20.73 -21.30
C PRO A 125 8.10 21.91 -21.10
N TYR A 126 9.39 21.63 -20.99
CA TYR A 126 10.43 22.66 -20.83
C TYR A 126 11.67 22.33 -21.64
N ASP A 127 12.34 23.35 -22.14
CA ASP A 127 13.61 23.24 -22.87
C ASP A 127 14.79 23.35 -21.90
N ASP A 128 14.66 24.23 -20.88
CA ASP A 128 15.69 24.51 -19.89
C ASP A 128 15.09 25.01 -18.57
N ILE A 129 15.85 24.88 -17.48
CA ILE A 129 15.51 25.40 -16.17
C ILE A 129 16.66 26.28 -15.68
N TYR A 130 16.34 27.51 -15.33
CA TYR A 130 17.25 28.42 -14.67
C TYR A 130 17.01 28.40 -13.16
N VAL A 131 18.08 28.27 -12.39
CA VAL A 131 18.00 28.30 -10.92
C VAL A 131 18.92 29.41 -10.44
N LEU A 132 18.33 30.43 -9.79
CA LEU A 132 19.08 31.53 -9.21
C LEU A 132 18.99 31.44 -7.67
N THR A 133 20.12 31.11 -7.06
CA THR A 133 20.36 31.15 -5.61
C THR A 133 20.98 32.47 -5.21
N PRO A 134 21.12 32.76 -3.91
CA PRO A 134 21.75 34.02 -3.46
C PRO A 134 23.13 34.34 -4.07
N ASN A 135 23.93 33.30 -4.35
CA ASN A 135 25.30 33.50 -4.82
C ASN A 135 25.55 32.91 -6.22
N CYS A 136 24.68 32.10 -6.78
CA CYS A 136 24.90 31.40 -8.03
C CYS A 136 23.66 31.39 -8.94
N LEU A 137 23.91 31.53 -10.24
CA LEU A 137 22.93 31.24 -11.30
C LEU A 137 23.33 29.98 -12.03
N TYR A 138 22.46 28.97 -11.99
CA TYR A 138 22.64 27.72 -12.71
C TYR A 138 21.83 27.75 -14.01
N THR A 139 22.53 27.49 -15.10
CA THR A 139 21.96 27.29 -16.42
C THR A 139 22.40 25.90 -16.91
N LYS A 140 21.79 25.40 -17.98
CA LYS A 140 22.18 24.13 -18.56
C LYS A 140 23.65 24.09 -19.04
N GLU A 141 24.20 25.22 -19.44
CA GLU A 141 25.52 25.30 -20.06
C GLU A 141 26.61 25.57 -19.02
N GLN A 142 26.35 26.46 -18.06
CA GLN A 142 27.35 26.88 -17.08
C GLN A 142 26.72 27.52 -15.84
N THR A 143 27.54 27.69 -14.81
CA THR A 143 27.18 28.37 -13.56
C THR A 143 27.86 29.74 -13.53
N TYR A 144 27.11 30.76 -13.14
CA TYR A 144 27.62 32.13 -12.97
C TYR A 144 27.56 32.52 -11.51
N GLU A 145 28.55 33.29 -11.06
CA GLU A 145 28.51 33.93 -9.73
C GLU A 145 27.58 35.14 -9.77
N VAL A 146 26.74 35.27 -8.75
CA VAL A 146 25.76 36.33 -8.60
C VAL A 146 25.75 36.78 -7.16
N GLN A 147 25.30 37.98 -6.88
CA GLN A 147 25.17 38.46 -5.53
C GLN A 147 23.79 39.08 -5.31
N MET A 148 22.90 38.34 -4.66
CA MET A 148 21.55 38.79 -4.33
C MET A 148 21.52 39.44 -2.95
N ASP A 149 20.68 40.47 -2.77
CA ASP A 149 20.44 41.09 -1.48
C ASP A 149 19.59 40.20 -0.53
N GLN A 150 18.85 39.23 -1.09
CA GLN A 150 17.94 38.37 -0.35
C GLN A 150 18.52 36.95 -0.27
N SER A 151 18.96 36.57 0.93
CA SER A 151 19.57 35.26 1.16
C SER A 151 18.55 34.10 1.32
N ASN A 152 17.29 34.43 1.60
CA ASN A 152 16.21 33.44 1.81
C ASN A 152 15.33 33.21 0.59
N THR A 153 15.75 33.68 -0.58
CA THR A 153 14.95 33.60 -1.82
C THR A 153 15.64 32.76 -2.88
N LEU A 154 14.84 31.92 -3.52
CA LEU A 154 15.22 31.08 -4.65
C LEU A 154 14.37 31.45 -5.86
N TRP A 155 14.99 31.63 -7.03
CA TRP A 155 14.26 31.88 -8.26
C TRP A 155 14.39 30.69 -9.22
N ILE A 156 13.25 30.33 -9.81
CA ILE A 156 13.14 29.23 -10.77
C ILE A 156 12.61 29.80 -12.09
N GLY A 157 13.41 29.72 -13.13
CA GLY A 157 13.02 30.09 -14.50
C GLY A 157 12.73 28.85 -15.32
N ILE A 158 11.49 28.68 -15.74
CA ILE A 158 11.05 27.55 -16.59
C ILE A 158 10.98 28.06 -18.02
N ARG A 159 11.94 27.67 -18.86
CA ARG A 159 11.93 27.99 -20.28
C ARG A 159 11.02 27.01 -21.01
N THR A 160 9.94 27.51 -21.58
CA THR A 160 8.96 26.67 -22.29
C THR A 160 8.31 27.45 -23.44
N LYS A 161 8.08 26.77 -24.55
CA LYS A 161 7.31 27.30 -25.68
C LYS A 161 5.81 27.12 -25.49
N ALA A 162 5.40 26.12 -24.68
CA ALA A 162 4.00 25.83 -24.44
C ALA A 162 3.26 27.00 -23.77
N GLU A 163 2.05 27.28 -24.18
CA GLU A 163 1.19 28.21 -23.47
C GLU A 163 0.78 27.64 -22.11
N ILE A 164 1.02 28.37 -21.03
CA ILE A 164 0.66 27.98 -19.68
C ILE A 164 -0.61 28.73 -19.30
N GLU A 165 -1.71 27.99 -19.17
CA GLU A 165 -3.00 28.55 -18.72
C GLU A 165 -3.20 28.42 -17.20
N SER A 166 -2.58 27.41 -16.58
CA SER A 166 -2.62 27.13 -15.14
C SER A 166 -1.39 26.35 -14.73
N LEU A 167 -0.97 26.53 -13.49
CA LEU A 167 0.08 25.73 -12.84
C LEU A 167 -0.52 24.70 -11.85
N GLU A 168 -1.83 24.54 -11.82
CA GLU A 168 -2.49 23.55 -10.97
C GLU A 168 -1.95 22.14 -11.26
N GLY A 169 -1.50 21.45 -10.21
CA GLY A 169 -0.94 20.11 -10.29
C GLY A 169 0.51 20.03 -10.77
N VAL A 170 1.17 21.16 -11.05
CA VAL A 170 2.60 21.17 -11.36
C VAL A 170 3.40 20.89 -10.10
N SER A 171 4.26 19.89 -10.16
CA SER A 171 5.06 19.48 -9.02
C SER A 171 6.55 19.58 -9.34
N PHE A 172 7.33 19.95 -8.35
CA PHE A 172 8.79 19.99 -8.43
C PHE A 172 9.43 19.51 -7.12
N PHE A 173 10.56 18.88 -7.26
CA PHE A 173 11.35 18.43 -6.12
C PHE A 173 12.51 19.40 -5.90
N LEU A 174 12.57 19.94 -4.69
CA LEU A 174 13.65 20.81 -4.23
C LEU A 174 14.62 19.96 -3.42
N LYS A 175 15.79 19.67 -3.98
CA LYS A 175 16.85 18.97 -3.27
C LYS A 175 17.56 19.98 -2.37
N THR A 176 17.45 19.79 -1.07
CA THR A 176 18.09 20.60 -0.04
C THR A 176 18.66 19.68 1.04
N ASN A 177 19.76 20.11 1.67
CA ASN A 177 20.33 19.36 2.79
C ASN A 177 19.53 19.53 4.08
N ASP A 178 18.64 20.51 4.12
CA ASP A 178 17.80 20.86 5.27
C ASP A 178 16.32 20.58 4.96
N TYR A 179 15.59 20.05 5.93
CA TYR A 179 14.14 19.84 5.83
C TYR A 179 13.37 21.15 6.08
N ILE A 180 13.71 22.21 5.32
CA ILE A 180 13.06 23.50 5.44
C ILE A 180 12.10 23.67 4.25
N TYR A 181 10.88 24.05 4.59
CA TYR A 181 9.80 24.20 3.61
C TYR A 181 9.69 25.65 3.13
N PRO A 182 9.35 25.87 1.85
CA PRO A 182 8.99 27.19 1.36
C PRO A 182 7.85 27.81 2.19
N GLN A 183 7.96 29.11 2.45
CA GLN A 183 6.93 29.89 3.11
C GLN A 183 5.93 30.49 2.12
N SER A 184 6.42 30.96 0.97
CA SER A 184 5.60 31.46 -0.12
C SER A 184 6.19 31.08 -1.48
N ILE A 185 5.33 30.92 -2.46
CA ILE A 185 5.71 30.75 -3.87
C ILE A 185 4.89 31.75 -4.67
N SER A 186 5.56 32.54 -5.50
CA SER A 186 4.93 33.55 -6.32
C SER A 186 5.34 33.39 -7.78
N VAL A 187 4.42 33.59 -8.70
CA VAL A 187 4.74 33.76 -10.11
C VAL A 187 5.02 35.23 -10.41
N VAL A 188 6.07 35.49 -11.18
CA VAL A 188 6.50 36.85 -11.53
C VAL A 188 6.35 37.05 -13.03
N GLY A 189 5.14 37.39 -13.42
CA GLY A 189 4.77 37.79 -14.76
C GLY A 189 4.80 39.31 -14.93
N SER A 190 3.71 39.91 -15.42
CA SER A 190 3.52 41.37 -15.44
C SER A 190 3.38 41.95 -14.04
N THR A 191 2.79 41.20 -13.16
CA THR A 191 2.63 41.41 -11.71
C THR A 191 3.24 40.23 -10.97
N LYS A 192 3.55 40.43 -9.68
CA LYS A 192 3.92 39.34 -8.77
C LYS A 192 2.62 38.86 -8.10
N GLU A 193 2.28 37.60 -8.26
CA GLU A 193 1.11 37.00 -7.62
C GLU A 193 1.53 35.75 -6.82
N SER A 194 1.04 35.64 -5.59
CA SER A 194 1.28 34.47 -4.74
C SER A 194 0.46 33.30 -5.24
N LEU A 195 1.07 32.13 -5.31
CA LEU A 195 0.42 30.87 -5.69
C LEU A 195 0.09 30.05 -4.46
N GLU A 196 -1.05 29.37 -4.51
CA GLU A 196 -1.34 28.32 -3.54
C GLU A 196 -0.51 27.09 -3.88
N PHE A 197 0.09 26.51 -2.86
CA PHE A 197 0.90 25.30 -3.01
C PHE A 197 0.77 24.40 -1.79
N CYS A 198 1.01 23.13 -1.99
CA CYS A 198 1.08 22.13 -0.97
C CYS A 198 2.49 21.57 -0.89
N THR A 199 3.07 21.59 0.29
CA THR A 199 4.23 20.77 0.61
C THR A 199 3.76 19.45 1.19
N MET A 200 4.55 18.40 1.10
CA MET A 200 4.14 17.07 1.55
C MET A 200 3.73 16.97 3.02
N ASN A 201 3.96 18.00 3.82
CA ASN A 201 3.45 18.12 5.20
C ASN A 201 1.94 18.42 5.26
N ARG A 202 1.36 18.96 4.18
CA ARG A 202 -0.03 19.41 4.10
C ARG A 202 -0.74 18.78 2.90
N MET A 203 -0.65 17.47 2.77
CA MET A 203 -1.23 16.72 1.64
C MET A 203 -2.76 16.75 1.55
N GLU A 204 -3.45 17.39 2.48
CA GLU A 204 -4.91 17.45 2.49
C GLU A 204 -5.48 18.21 1.29
N ASP A 205 -4.68 19.12 0.71
CA ASP A 205 -5.08 19.99 -0.40
C ASP A 205 -4.74 19.42 -1.79
N VAL A 206 -4.06 18.28 -1.88
CA VAL A 206 -3.67 17.68 -3.17
C VAL A 206 -4.71 16.64 -3.59
N GLU A 207 -5.29 16.82 -4.77
CA GLU A 207 -6.23 15.86 -5.34
C GLU A 207 -5.53 14.55 -5.71
N MET A 208 -5.97 13.46 -5.08
CA MET A 208 -5.52 12.12 -5.43
C MET A 208 -6.14 11.66 -6.75
N LEU A 209 -5.43 10.81 -7.49
CA LEU A 209 -5.99 10.16 -8.68
C LEU A 209 -6.95 9.04 -8.30
N GLU A 210 -7.99 8.83 -9.13
CA GLU A 210 -8.64 7.52 -9.11
C GLU A 210 -7.57 6.44 -9.43
N PRO A 211 -7.48 5.37 -8.69
CA PRO A 211 -8.43 4.79 -7.74
C PRO A 211 -8.24 5.22 -6.28
N PHE A 212 -7.38 6.15 -5.98
CA PHE A 212 -7.02 6.52 -4.60
C PHE A 212 -8.00 7.52 -3.97
N ASP A 213 -8.77 8.24 -4.79
CA ASP A 213 -9.79 9.22 -4.37
C ASP A 213 -11.18 8.58 -4.18
N ALA A 214 -11.24 7.38 -3.65
CA ALA A 214 -12.51 6.71 -3.43
C ALA A 214 -13.26 7.35 -2.24
N GLN A 215 -14.47 7.85 -2.47
CA GLN A 215 -15.32 8.49 -1.43
C GLN A 215 -15.72 7.54 -0.28
N GLN A 216 -15.54 6.24 -0.45
CA GLN A 216 -15.76 5.23 0.58
C GLN A 216 -14.54 4.31 0.69
N VAL A 217 -13.53 4.81 1.34
CA VAL A 217 -12.27 4.10 1.54
C VAL A 217 -12.37 3.22 2.79
N SER A 218 -11.94 1.96 2.69
CA SER A 218 -11.84 1.09 3.86
C SER A 218 -10.81 1.66 4.86
N THR A 219 -10.99 1.39 6.16
CA THR A 219 -10.01 1.78 7.20
C THR A 219 -8.61 1.30 6.88
N ARG A 220 -8.51 0.11 6.26
CA ARG A 220 -7.24 -0.46 5.77
C ARG A 220 -6.57 0.45 4.74
N PHE A 221 -7.32 0.97 3.79
CA PHE A 221 -6.77 1.84 2.75
C PHE A 221 -6.38 3.22 3.30
N LEU A 222 -7.15 3.77 4.25
CA LEU A 222 -6.78 5.01 4.95
C LEU A 222 -5.42 4.88 5.64
N SER A 223 -5.17 3.76 6.33
CA SER A 223 -3.86 3.50 6.96
C SER A 223 -2.71 3.44 5.96
N ILE A 224 -2.95 2.96 4.74
CA ILE A 224 -1.95 2.95 3.66
C ILE A 224 -1.70 4.36 3.14
N ILE A 225 -2.74 5.18 2.97
CA ILE A 225 -2.61 6.58 2.58
C ILE A 225 -1.79 7.35 3.63
N GLU A 226 -2.07 7.16 4.91
CA GLU A 226 -1.30 7.76 6.01
C GLU A 226 0.17 7.32 6.01
N TYR A 227 0.42 6.06 5.66
CA TYR A 227 1.77 5.54 5.50
C TYR A 227 2.52 6.23 4.35
N TRP A 228 1.90 6.40 3.18
CA TRP A 228 2.49 7.15 2.07
C TRP A 228 2.74 8.62 2.42
N LYS A 229 1.81 9.27 3.12
CA LYS A 229 1.98 10.64 3.62
C LYS A 229 3.25 10.76 4.47
N ARG A 230 3.46 9.82 5.38
CA ARG A 230 4.65 9.81 6.24
C ARG A 230 5.94 9.63 5.42
N ILE A 231 5.97 8.70 4.46
CA ILE A 231 7.14 8.53 3.59
C ILE A 231 7.44 9.83 2.82
N LEU A 232 6.41 10.49 2.28
CA LEU A 232 6.58 11.74 1.54
C LEU A 232 7.04 12.91 2.42
N GLN A 233 6.74 12.88 3.71
CA GLN A 233 7.24 13.85 4.68
C GLN A 233 8.73 13.65 5.03
N GLU A 234 9.18 12.41 4.95
CA GLU A 234 10.53 11.98 5.32
C GLU A 234 11.41 11.67 4.09
N LEU A 235 11.08 12.27 2.92
CA LEU A 235 11.88 12.05 1.70
C LEU A 235 13.33 12.46 1.92
N PRO A 236 14.30 11.61 1.56
CA PRO A 236 15.70 11.93 1.76
C PRO A 236 16.13 13.09 0.86
N ASN A 237 16.88 14.02 1.44
CA ASN A 237 17.57 15.10 0.74
C ASN A 237 16.67 16.06 -0.05
N GLY A 238 15.46 16.32 0.39
CA GLY A 238 14.66 17.35 -0.26
C GLY A 238 13.17 17.34 0.04
N VAL A 239 12.47 18.25 -0.60
CA VAL A 239 11.04 18.50 -0.41
C VAL A 239 10.31 18.44 -1.74
N LEU A 240 9.22 17.69 -1.80
CA LEU A 240 8.31 17.71 -2.93
C LEU A 240 7.26 18.82 -2.72
N VAL A 241 7.14 19.68 -3.71
CA VAL A 241 6.17 20.78 -3.73
C VAL A 241 5.21 20.58 -4.90
N THR A 242 3.92 20.74 -4.64
CA THR A 242 2.87 20.69 -5.67
C THR A 242 2.08 22.00 -5.63
N LEU A 243 1.96 22.65 -6.78
CA LEU A 243 1.14 23.86 -6.93
C LEU A 243 -0.33 23.46 -6.99
N THR A 244 -1.16 24.05 -6.14
CA THR A 244 -2.60 23.75 -6.03
C THR A 244 -3.47 24.92 -6.51
N ASP A 245 -2.83 26.01 -6.93
CA ASP A 245 -3.48 27.23 -7.34
C ASP A 245 -4.33 27.01 -8.61
N LYS A 246 -5.62 27.34 -8.51
CA LYS A 246 -6.60 27.23 -9.59
C LYS A 246 -6.71 28.49 -10.45
N THR A 247 -5.80 29.44 -10.26
CA THR A 247 -5.77 30.69 -11.04
C THR A 247 -5.54 30.37 -12.53
N ARG A 248 -6.42 30.92 -13.36
CA ARG A 248 -6.37 30.79 -14.84
C ARG A 248 -6.19 32.14 -15.53
N ASN A 249 -5.50 33.06 -14.89
CA ASN A 249 -5.27 34.39 -15.44
C ASN A 249 -4.03 34.39 -16.33
N ARG A 250 -4.19 34.52 -17.65
CA ARG A 250 -3.10 34.51 -18.64
C ARG A 250 -2.09 35.64 -18.43
N ASP A 251 -2.49 36.77 -17.86
CA ASP A 251 -1.58 37.91 -17.63
C ASP A 251 -0.58 37.61 -16.51
N VAL A 252 -0.94 36.75 -15.57
CA VAL A 252 -0.08 36.30 -14.47
C VAL A 252 1.03 35.39 -14.99
N PHE A 253 0.71 34.51 -15.95
CA PHE A 253 1.65 33.53 -16.52
C PHE A 253 2.40 34.07 -17.75
N LYS A 254 2.46 35.41 -17.91
CA LYS A 254 3.17 36.03 -19.01
C LYS A 254 4.68 35.82 -18.89
N LYS A 255 5.24 35.18 -19.90
CA LYS A 255 6.69 34.91 -19.99
C LYS A 255 7.47 36.18 -20.23
N ARG A 256 8.73 36.19 -19.78
CA ARG A 256 9.70 37.26 -20.00
C ARG A 256 11.12 36.72 -19.87
N ALA A 257 12.09 37.40 -20.46
CA ALA A 257 13.49 37.02 -20.35
C ALA A 257 13.91 36.95 -18.87
N TYR A 258 13.68 37.98 -18.12
CA TYR A 258 13.99 38.06 -16.67
C TYR A 258 13.14 39.12 -15.93
N PRO A 259 12.92 38.98 -14.62
CA PRO A 259 12.36 40.00 -13.75
C PRO A 259 13.31 41.24 -13.66
N ARG A 260 12.76 42.46 -13.62
CA ARG A 260 13.55 43.69 -13.56
C ARG A 260 14.56 43.72 -12.40
N VAL A 261 14.25 43.07 -11.30
CA VAL A 261 15.10 43.00 -10.12
C VAL A 261 16.47 42.36 -10.41
N PHE A 262 16.56 41.46 -11.40
CA PHE A 262 17.81 40.78 -11.78
C PHE A 262 18.89 41.75 -12.31
N GLN A 263 18.49 42.92 -12.84
CA GLN A 263 19.44 43.94 -13.29
C GLN A 263 20.33 44.48 -12.15
N ASN A 264 19.90 44.30 -10.90
CA ASN A 264 20.66 44.73 -9.72
C ASN A 264 21.68 43.68 -9.25
N TRP A 265 21.48 42.41 -9.61
CA TRP A 265 22.20 41.26 -9.08
C TRP A 265 23.07 40.53 -10.10
N VAL A 266 22.70 40.62 -11.36
CA VAL A 266 23.30 39.86 -12.45
C VAL A 266 23.97 40.81 -13.43
N GLU A 267 25.18 40.48 -13.86
CA GLU A 267 25.91 41.26 -14.86
C GLU A 267 25.17 41.32 -16.20
N SER A 268 25.30 42.45 -16.90
CA SER A 268 24.59 42.68 -18.18
C SER A 268 24.86 41.60 -19.25
N ASP A 269 26.08 41.08 -19.26
CA ASP A 269 26.48 40.03 -20.25
C ASP A 269 25.79 38.68 -19.93
N VAL A 270 25.58 38.41 -18.64
CA VAL A 270 24.88 37.18 -18.18
C VAL A 270 23.38 37.29 -18.38
N LEU A 271 22.80 38.50 -18.30
CA LEU A 271 21.37 38.72 -18.59
C LEU A 271 20.97 38.32 -20.03
N ASN A 272 21.91 38.35 -20.95
CA ASN A 272 21.68 37.92 -22.34
C ASN A 272 21.50 36.39 -22.49
N CYS A 273 21.82 35.60 -21.48
CA CYS A 273 21.57 34.14 -21.47
C CYS A 273 20.11 33.78 -21.30
N PHE A 274 19.30 34.69 -20.76
CA PHE A 274 17.88 34.43 -20.53
C PHE A 274 17.04 34.63 -21.79
N HIS A 275 16.06 33.79 -21.99
CA HIS A 275 15.15 33.80 -23.12
C HIS A 275 13.79 34.41 -22.77
N GLU A 276 13.15 35.10 -23.72
CA GLU A 276 11.84 35.73 -23.51
C GLU A 276 10.70 34.73 -23.25
N ASP A 277 10.90 33.45 -23.58
CA ASP A 277 9.97 32.35 -23.37
C ASP A 277 10.07 31.71 -21.98
N THR A 278 10.58 32.45 -20.98
CA THR A 278 10.78 31.95 -19.61
C THR A 278 9.67 32.43 -18.67
N LEU A 279 9.11 31.48 -17.90
CA LEU A 279 8.20 31.74 -16.76
C LEU A 279 9.02 31.74 -15.47
N TRP A 280 8.87 32.77 -14.64
CA TRP A 280 9.63 32.92 -13.42
C TRP A 280 8.78 32.66 -12.18
N LEU A 281 9.27 31.79 -11.31
CA LEU A 281 8.73 31.52 -9.97
C LEU A 281 9.72 32.05 -8.95
N GLN A 282 9.22 32.72 -7.93
CA GLN A 282 9.98 33.12 -6.76
C GLN A 282 9.54 32.27 -5.57
N VAL A 283 10.47 31.59 -4.95
CA VAL A 283 10.28 30.76 -3.75
C VAL A 283 10.94 31.46 -2.58
N GLU A 284 10.17 31.79 -1.57
CA GLU A 284 10.65 32.46 -0.36
C GLU A 284 10.64 31.49 0.81
N TYR A 285 11.72 31.46 1.55
CA TYR A 285 11.88 30.68 2.77
C TYR A 285 11.78 31.60 3.99
N PRO A 286 11.69 31.09 5.24
CA PRO A 286 11.71 31.89 6.45
C PRO A 286 12.95 32.82 6.52
N ASP A 287 12.79 34.01 7.10
CA ASP A 287 13.82 35.07 7.11
C ASP A 287 15.18 34.64 7.72
N ASN A 288 15.16 33.61 8.58
CA ASN A 288 16.37 33.09 9.22
C ASN A 288 17.06 31.96 8.43
N TYR A 289 16.56 31.65 7.25
CA TYR A 289 17.13 30.60 6.39
C TYR A 289 17.96 31.22 5.27
N ILE A 290 19.11 30.64 5.00
CA ILE A 290 19.96 30.96 3.85
C ILE A 290 19.87 29.82 2.86
N VAL A 291 19.41 30.14 1.66
CA VAL A 291 19.32 29.13 0.58
C VAL A 291 20.72 28.67 0.19
N SER A 292 20.94 27.36 0.23
CA SER A 292 22.22 26.77 -0.17
C SER A 292 22.41 26.86 -1.69
N ASP A 293 23.65 27.09 -2.10
CA ASP A 293 24.01 27.08 -3.51
C ASP A 293 23.96 25.65 -4.14
N ASP A 294 23.94 24.59 -3.33
CA ASP A 294 23.81 23.20 -3.79
C ASP A 294 22.34 22.81 -4.05
N CYS A 295 21.41 23.76 -4.12
CA CYS A 295 20.00 23.50 -4.37
C CYS A 295 19.78 23.06 -5.82
N GLU A 296 19.35 21.82 -6.01
CA GLU A 296 18.94 21.28 -7.31
C GLU A 296 17.41 21.23 -7.40
N ILE A 297 16.88 21.58 -8.56
CA ILE A 297 15.43 21.56 -8.82
C ILE A 297 15.11 20.58 -9.92
N THR A 298 14.16 19.70 -9.63
CA THR A 298 13.63 18.77 -10.63
C THR A 298 12.16 19.07 -10.87
N LEU A 299 11.84 19.63 -12.04
CA LEU A 299 10.46 19.90 -12.46
C LEU A 299 9.75 18.61 -12.88
N ASN A 300 8.42 18.62 -12.83
CA ASN A 300 7.59 17.46 -13.17
C ASN A 300 7.85 16.24 -12.27
N ALA A 301 8.21 16.47 -11.02
CA ALA A 301 8.44 15.41 -10.04
C ALA A 301 7.12 14.79 -9.59
N ILE A 302 6.92 13.49 -9.85
CA ILE A 302 5.68 12.78 -9.60
C ILE A 302 5.92 11.66 -8.61
N PRO A 303 5.19 11.60 -7.49
CA PRO A 303 5.18 10.42 -6.64
C PRO A 303 4.38 9.31 -7.30
N ILE A 304 5.00 8.14 -7.37
CA ILE A 304 4.41 6.90 -7.89
C ILE A 304 4.45 5.82 -6.82
N VAL A 305 3.44 4.97 -6.81
CA VAL A 305 3.29 3.89 -5.81
C VAL A 305 3.20 2.53 -6.49
N ASN A 306 3.81 1.53 -5.88
CA ASN A 306 3.79 0.15 -6.36
C ASN A 306 2.43 -0.49 -6.12
N VAL A 307 1.51 -0.28 -7.04
CA VAL A 307 0.14 -0.79 -6.98
C VAL A 307 -0.31 -1.24 -8.36
N ASP A 308 -1.00 -2.38 -8.41
CA ASP A 308 -1.66 -2.91 -9.59
C ASP A 308 -3.18 -2.87 -9.43
N MET A 309 -3.87 -2.40 -10.46
CA MET A 309 -5.32 -2.50 -10.57
C MET A 309 -5.71 -3.83 -11.19
N ASN A 310 -6.47 -4.63 -10.45
CA ASN A 310 -6.94 -5.92 -10.88
C ASN A 310 -8.47 -6.00 -10.82
N SER A 311 -9.04 -6.95 -11.52
CA SER A 311 -10.47 -7.21 -11.44
C SER A 311 -10.77 -8.71 -11.53
N VAL A 312 -11.80 -9.13 -10.81
CA VAL A 312 -12.33 -10.48 -10.82
C VAL A 312 -13.84 -10.44 -11.01
N THR A 313 -14.35 -11.48 -11.65
CA THR A 313 -15.79 -11.59 -11.92
C THR A 313 -16.38 -12.68 -11.07
N LEU A 314 -17.41 -12.33 -10.28
CA LEU A 314 -18.19 -13.25 -9.47
C LEU A 314 -19.50 -13.59 -10.17
N THR A 315 -19.85 -14.88 -10.16
CA THR A 315 -21.11 -15.41 -10.71
C THR A 315 -21.82 -16.27 -9.68
N GLN A 316 -23.05 -16.66 -9.93
CA GLN A 316 -23.75 -17.61 -9.05
C GLN A 316 -23.06 -18.98 -8.96
N THR A 317 -22.42 -19.41 -10.05
CA THR A 317 -21.70 -20.69 -10.09
C THR A 317 -20.29 -20.60 -9.52
N ALA A 318 -19.68 -19.41 -9.52
CA ALA A 318 -18.38 -19.11 -8.94
C ALA A 318 -18.49 -17.87 -8.03
N PRO A 319 -19.08 -18.02 -6.83
CA PRO A 319 -19.34 -16.91 -5.92
C PRO A 319 -18.12 -16.48 -5.10
N VAL A 320 -17.04 -17.23 -5.17
CA VAL A 320 -15.80 -17.02 -4.41
C VAL A 320 -14.63 -16.82 -5.36
N ALA A 321 -13.82 -15.81 -5.13
CA ALA A 321 -12.60 -15.58 -5.90
C ALA A 321 -11.47 -15.07 -5.02
N LYS A 322 -10.23 -15.47 -5.34
CA LYS A 322 -9.02 -14.98 -4.68
C LYS A 322 -8.68 -13.59 -5.19
N LEU A 323 -8.43 -12.66 -4.27
CA LEU A 323 -8.03 -11.27 -4.56
C LEU A 323 -6.51 -11.16 -4.72
N GLN A 324 -5.94 -12.02 -5.54
CA GLN A 324 -4.52 -12.08 -5.84
C GLN A 324 -4.37 -12.54 -7.29
N LYS A 325 -3.53 -11.87 -8.06
CA LYS A 325 -3.32 -12.20 -9.47
C LYS A 325 -2.02 -12.97 -9.71
N GLN A 326 -0.99 -12.65 -8.96
CA GLN A 326 0.33 -13.28 -9.01
C GLN A 326 0.66 -13.85 -7.64
N GLU A 327 1.48 -14.89 -7.57
CA GLU A 327 1.88 -15.52 -6.31
C GLU A 327 2.58 -14.53 -5.37
N ASP A 328 3.39 -13.61 -5.92
CA ASP A 328 4.13 -12.60 -5.18
C ASP A 328 3.38 -11.27 -5.00
N SER A 329 2.05 -11.26 -5.15
CA SER A 329 1.25 -10.05 -4.96
C SER A 329 0.37 -10.14 -3.73
N PHE A 330 0.29 -9.03 -2.99
CA PHE A 330 -0.51 -8.91 -1.77
C PHE A 330 -1.74 -8.04 -2.03
N PHE A 331 -2.87 -8.43 -1.49
CA PHE A 331 -4.11 -7.66 -1.56
C PHE A 331 -3.99 -6.38 -0.70
N ILE A 332 -4.46 -5.25 -1.25
CA ILE A 332 -4.53 -3.96 -0.56
C ILE A 332 -5.97 -3.65 -0.18
N SER A 333 -6.82 -3.39 -1.16
CA SER A 333 -8.20 -2.95 -0.95
C SER A 333 -9.08 -3.24 -2.16
N VAL A 334 -10.38 -3.36 -1.94
CA VAL A 334 -11.38 -3.32 -3.01
C VAL A 334 -11.72 -1.86 -3.32
N LEU A 335 -11.80 -1.53 -4.60
CA LEU A 335 -12.13 -0.20 -5.10
C LEU A 335 -13.62 -0.04 -5.36
N GLU A 336 -14.14 -0.90 -6.21
CA GLU A 336 -15.51 -0.84 -6.65
C GLU A 336 -16.08 -2.23 -6.96
N THR A 337 -17.38 -2.33 -6.85
CA THR A 337 -18.14 -3.46 -7.37
C THR A 337 -19.10 -2.94 -8.44
N SER A 338 -19.07 -3.53 -9.62
CA SER A 338 -19.97 -3.15 -10.71
C SER A 338 -20.83 -4.34 -11.12
N ASN A 339 -22.14 -4.15 -11.05
CA ASN A 339 -23.13 -5.03 -11.66
C ASN A 339 -23.46 -4.51 -13.06
N ALA A 340 -24.01 -5.37 -13.93
CA ALA A 340 -24.42 -4.98 -15.29
C ALA A 340 -25.40 -3.77 -15.31
N ALA A 341 -26.05 -3.44 -14.19
CA ALA A 341 -27.01 -2.35 -14.05
C ALA A 341 -26.47 -1.12 -13.29
N HIS A 342 -25.48 -1.24 -12.41
CA HIS A 342 -25.01 -0.12 -11.57
C HIS A 342 -23.51 -0.24 -11.26
N LYS A 343 -22.79 0.91 -11.37
CA LYS A 343 -21.50 1.09 -10.72
C LYS A 343 -21.75 1.57 -9.30
N GLN A 344 -21.36 0.83 -8.32
CA GLN A 344 -21.36 1.27 -6.92
C GLN A 344 -19.93 1.26 -6.42
N GLY A 345 -19.50 2.33 -5.76
CA GLY A 345 -18.35 2.29 -4.88
C GLY A 345 -18.56 1.18 -3.85
N PHE A 346 -17.47 0.57 -3.34
CA PHE A 346 -17.57 -0.49 -2.36
C PHE A 346 -18.15 0.05 -1.05
N SER A 347 -19.48 0.04 -0.96
CA SER A 347 -20.15 0.14 0.31
C SER A 347 -19.93 -1.18 1.05
N MET A 348 -19.27 -1.13 2.21
CA MET A 348 -19.10 -2.28 3.11
C MET A 348 -20.43 -2.71 3.74
N SER A 349 -21.53 -2.72 3.01
CA SER A 349 -22.70 -3.45 3.46
C SER A 349 -22.34 -4.94 3.36
N ALA A 350 -22.07 -5.53 4.52
CA ALA A 350 -21.79 -6.95 4.71
C ALA A 350 -22.90 -7.87 4.13
N GLU A 351 -23.91 -7.27 3.53
CA GLU A 351 -25.07 -7.94 2.97
C GLU A 351 -24.78 -8.58 1.62
N GLU A 352 -23.98 -7.95 0.74
CA GLU A 352 -23.74 -8.48 -0.60
C GLU A 352 -22.39 -9.19 -0.77
N PHE A 353 -21.34 -8.69 -0.13
CA PHE A 353 -19.98 -9.22 -0.27
C PHE A 353 -19.29 -9.33 1.08
N VAL A 354 -18.49 -10.39 1.21
CA VAL A 354 -17.60 -10.60 2.37
C VAL A 354 -16.19 -10.77 1.86
N ILE A 355 -15.25 -10.00 2.45
CA ILE A 355 -13.82 -10.17 2.24
C ILE A 355 -13.27 -10.90 3.47
N ARG A 356 -12.52 -11.97 3.23
CA ARG A 356 -11.89 -12.77 4.28
C ARG A 356 -10.47 -13.13 3.90
N ASP A 357 -9.57 -12.92 4.85
CA ASP A 357 -8.27 -13.57 4.84
C ASP A 357 -8.47 -15.03 5.27
N PHE A 358 -8.00 -15.92 4.44
CA PHE A 358 -8.08 -17.35 4.66
C PHE A 358 -6.67 -17.90 4.83
N ASP A 359 -6.44 -18.58 5.94
CA ASP A 359 -5.22 -19.34 6.17
C ASP A 359 -5.58 -20.84 6.16
N ALA A 360 -5.09 -21.55 5.17
CA ALA A 360 -5.37 -22.97 5.00
C ALA A 360 -4.86 -23.82 6.16
N HIS A 361 -3.84 -23.36 6.86
CA HIS A 361 -3.26 -24.05 8.01
C HIS A 361 -4.06 -23.85 9.30
N CYS A 362 -4.70 -22.68 9.44
CA CYS A 362 -5.40 -22.30 10.68
C CYS A 362 -6.90 -22.54 10.63
N TYR A 363 -7.48 -22.91 9.49
CA TYR A 363 -8.94 -23.04 9.35
C TYR A 363 -9.40 -24.49 9.47
N HIS A 364 -10.21 -24.75 10.52
CA HIS A 364 -10.88 -26.04 10.70
C HIS A 364 -12.40 -25.86 10.68
N HIS A 365 -13.10 -26.71 9.92
CA HIS A 365 -14.57 -26.71 9.88
C HIS A 365 -15.21 -26.91 11.26
N GLY A 366 -14.55 -27.67 12.13
CA GLY A 366 -14.97 -27.87 13.52
C GLY A 366 -15.05 -26.57 14.34
N ASP A 367 -14.25 -25.57 13.99
CA ASP A 367 -14.24 -24.28 14.68
C ASP A 367 -15.53 -23.50 14.42
N LEU A 368 -15.96 -23.44 13.16
CA LEU A 368 -17.22 -22.78 12.81
C LEU A 368 -18.40 -23.41 13.57
N TYR A 369 -18.43 -24.73 13.66
CA TYR A 369 -19.44 -25.44 14.44
C TYR A 369 -19.38 -25.09 15.94
N ARG A 370 -18.18 -25.08 16.50
CA ARG A 370 -17.96 -24.72 17.89
C ARG A 370 -18.37 -23.27 18.18
N ASP A 371 -18.03 -22.34 17.30
CA ASP A 371 -18.35 -20.92 17.44
C ASP A 371 -19.87 -20.68 17.36
N ILE A 372 -20.55 -21.31 16.42
CA ILE A 372 -22.02 -21.25 16.33
C ILE A 372 -22.65 -21.83 17.60
N ARG A 373 -22.13 -22.94 18.12
CA ARG A 373 -22.62 -23.57 19.33
C ARG A 373 -22.37 -22.71 20.56
N ASN A 374 -21.20 -22.09 20.68
CA ASN A 374 -20.87 -21.17 21.76
C ASN A 374 -21.77 -19.94 21.72
N LEU A 375 -21.94 -19.31 20.55
CA LEU A 375 -22.86 -18.20 20.37
C LEU A 375 -24.27 -18.55 20.75
N TYR A 376 -24.75 -19.73 20.36
CA TYR A 376 -26.07 -20.24 20.75
C TYR A 376 -26.18 -20.43 22.27
N ASN A 377 -25.18 -21.02 22.93
CA ASN A 377 -25.17 -21.21 24.37
C ASN A 377 -25.19 -19.88 25.12
N HIS A 378 -24.34 -18.92 24.74
CA HIS A 378 -24.36 -17.57 25.32
C HIS A 378 -25.71 -16.89 25.16
N PHE A 379 -26.28 -16.96 23.95
CA PHE A 379 -27.61 -16.39 23.71
C PHE A 379 -28.69 -17.04 24.62
N ILE A 380 -28.64 -18.34 24.80
CA ILE A 380 -29.58 -19.07 25.67
C ILE A 380 -29.40 -18.72 27.14
N GLU A 381 -28.15 -18.60 27.58
CA GLU A 381 -27.83 -18.18 28.95
C GLU A 381 -28.38 -16.78 29.26
N ASP A 382 -28.11 -15.82 28.35
CA ASP A 382 -28.62 -14.46 28.48
C ASP A 382 -30.15 -14.41 28.40
N TYR A 383 -30.74 -15.20 27.49
CA TYR A 383 -32.19 -15.26 27.34
C TYR A 383 -32.87 -15.75 28.64
N TYR A 384 -32.41 -16.84 29.24
CA TYR A 384 -32.96 -17.36 30.49
C TYR A 384 -32.68 -16.42 31.67
N ALA A 385 -31.49 -15.83 31.73
CA ALA A 385 -31.13 -14.93 32.82
C ALA A 385 -31.91 -13.62 32.82
N PHE A 386 -32.15 -13.04 31.66
CA PHE A 386 -32.68 -11.67 31.54
C PHE A 386 -34.10 -11.57 30.97
N ILE A 387 -34.50 -12.46 30.08
CA ILE A 387 -35.78 -12.38 29.37
C ILE A 387 -36.85 -13.23 30.06
N GLU A 388 -36.55 -14.48 30.41
CA GLU A 388 -37.50 -15.37 31.03
C GLU A 388 -37.84 -14.91 32.44
N TYR A 389 -36.86 -14.39 33.20
CA TYR A 389 -37.03 -13.81 34.51
C TYR A 389 -37.96 -12.59 34.51
N ASN A 390 -37.99 -11.82 33.42
CA ASN A 390 -38.86 -10.67 33.24
C ASN A 390 -40.25 -10.99 32.64
N GLY A 391 -40.61 -12.27 32.53
CA GLY A 391 -41.96 -12.71 32.14
C GLY A 391 -42.29 -12.70 30.64
N LEU A 392 -41.31 -12.53 29.77
CA LEU A 392 -41.47 -12.67 28.33
C LEU A 392 -41.44 -14.16 27.93
N LYS A 393 -42.63 -14.76 27.84
CA LYS A 393 -42.80 -16.20 27.50
C LYS A 393 -43.01 -16.39 25.99
N ASP A 394 -41.98 -16.36 25.22
CA ASP A 394 -42.06 -16.85 23.85
C ASP A 394 -40.93 -17.82 23.49
N GLY A 395 -41.05 -19.05 24.00
CA GLY A 395 -40.10 -20.14 23.77
C GLY A 395 -40.13 -20.76 22.36
N GLN A 396 -41.00 -20.26 21.45
CA GLN A 396 -41.09 -20.81 20.09
C GLN A 396 -39.91 -20.41 19.23
N ASP A 397 -39.45 -19.16 19.35
CA ASP A 397 -38.32 -18.67 18.55
C ASP A 397 -37.00 -19.30 18.98
N ILE A 398 -36.84 -19.61 20.27
CA ILE A 398 -35.67 -20.35 20.75
C ILE A 398 -35.64 -21.78 20.23
N LYS A 399 -36.79 -22.45 20.18
CA LYS A 399 -36.87 -23.79 19.58
C LYS A 399 -36.49 -23.77 18.12
N ARG A 400 -36.96 -22.78 17.34
CA ARG A 400 -36.58 -22.56 15.95
C ARG A 400 -35.10 -22.26 15.81
N LEU A 401 -34.52 -21.40 16.66
CA LEU A 401 -33.09 -21.11 16.66
C LEU A 401 -32.27 -22.39 16.90
N LYS A 402 -32.68 -23.22 17.88
CA LYS A 402 -32.05 -24.52 18.16
C LYS A 402 -32.09 -25.47 16.96
N GLU A 403 -33.22 -25.55 16.30
CA GLU A 403 -33.39 -26.38 15.10
C GLU A 403 -32.49 -25.87 13.94
N LEU A 404 -32.41 -24.53 13.74
CA LEU A 404 -31.54 -23.93 12.74
C LEU A 404 -30.07 -24.17 13.05
N VAL A 405 -29.63 -23.96 14.30
CA VAL A 405 -28.25 -24.23 14.73
C VAL A 405 -27.90 -25.70 14.51
N ASN A 406 -28.78 -26.62 14.90
CA ASN A 406 -28.56 -28.06 14.67
C ASN A 406 -28.52 -28.42 13.18
N LYS A 407 -29.34 -27.77 12.35
CA LYS A 407 -29.34 -27.99 10.90
C LYS A 407 -28.05 -27.50 10.27
N ILE A 408 -27.58 -26.30 10.66
CA ILE A 408 -26.29 -25.75 10.22
C ILE A 408 -25.15 -26.65 10.68
N ALA A 409 -25.16 -27.06 11.94
CA ALA A 409 -24.17 -27.95 12.52
C ALA A 409 -24.04 -29.26 11.73
N LYS A 410 -25.19 -29.87 11.39
CA LYS A 410 -25.22 -31.08 10.60
C LYS A 410 -24.67 -30.86 9.19
N SER A 411 -25.04 -29.75 8.54
CA SER A 411 -24.57 -29.44 7.20
C SER A 411 -23.06 -29.11 7.15
N VAL A 412 -22.51 -28.54 8.21
CA VAL A 412 -21.06 -28.29 8.36
C VAL A 412 -20.32 -29.60 8.65
N GLY A 413 -20.87 -30.46 9.53
CA GLY A 413 -20.26 -31.75 9.85
C GLY A 413 -20.26 -32.77 8.72
N GLU A 414 -21.25 -32.72 7.81
CA GLU A 414 -21.34 -33.62 6.65
C GLU A 414 -20.42 -33.24 5.48
N LYS A 415 -19.90 -32.01 5.46
CA LYS A 415 -18.99 -31.49 4.40
C LYS A 415 -17.53 -31.62 4.79
N ASN A 416 -17.13 -32.72 5.36
CA ASN A 416 -15.74 -33.01 5.65
C ASN A 416 -14.87 -33.09 4.37
N ASP A 417 -13.69 -32.46 4.41
CA ASP A 417 -12.44 -32.80 3.75
C ASP A 417 -12.12 -32.25 2.37
N LYS A 418 -12.79 -31.23 1.81
CA LYS A 418 -12.31 -30.66 0.53
C LYS A 418 -12.44 -29.15 0.43
N PHE A 419 -11.89 -28.40 1.36
CA PHE A 419 -11.53 -27.03 1.05
C PHE A 419 -10.25 -27.07 0.20
N LYS A 420 -10.37 -26.73 -1.08
CA LYS A 420 -9.26 -26.59 -2.02
C LYS A 420 -8.81 -25.12 -2.16
N TYR A 421 -8.85 -24.37 -1.09
CA TYR A 421 -8.42 -22.97 -1.14
C TYR A 421 -7.04 -22.85 -0.50
N ASP A 422 -6.10 -22.26 -1.23
CA ASP A 422 -4.81 -21.88 -0.70
C ASP A 422 -4.95 -20.67 0.21
N SER A 423 -3.98 -20.45 1.08
CA SER A 423 -3.93 -19.24 1.91
C SER A 423 -3.96 -17.96 1.06
N GLY A 424 -4.68 -16.94 1.51
CA GLY A 424 -4.82 -15.67 0.81
C GLY A 424 -6.12 -14.93 1.12
N THR A 425 -6.29 -13.76 0.52
CA THR A 425 -7.51 -12.94 0.68
C THR A 425 -8.52 -13.31 -0.39
N TYR A 426 -9.76 -13.56 0.03
CA TYR A 426 -10.87 -13.96 -0.84
C TYR A 426 -12.02 -12.97 -0.72
N VAL A 427 -12.70 -12.75 -1.85
CA VAL A 427 -14.00 -12.10 -1.89
C VAL A 427 -15.07 -13.15 -2.15
N MET A 428 -16.16 -13.07 -1.39
CA MET A 428 -17.31 -13.98 -1.51
C MET A 428 -18.57 -13.16 -1.72
N LYS A 429 -19.37 -13.56 -2.71
CA LYS A 429 -20.69 -12.97 -2.96
C LYS A 429 -21.74 -13.71 -2.14
N ASN A 430 -22.59 -12.97 -1.42
CA ASN A 430 -23.73 -13.57 -0.74
C ASN A 430 -24.81 -13.97 -1.73
N ILE A 431 -24.98 -15.27 -1.96
CA ILE A 431 -25.89 -15.82 -2.97
C ILE A 431 -27.36 -15.59 -2.60
N GLN A 432 -27.69 -15.46 -1.32
CA GLN A 432 -29.09 -15.35 -0.86
C GLN A 432 -29.68 -13.97 -1.09
N GLN A 433 -28.87 -12.93 -1.14
CA GLN A 433 -29.33 -11.53 -1.31
C GLN A 433 -29.13 -10.99 -2.73
N ALA A 434 -28.31 -11.65 -3.54
CA ALA A 434 -28.09 -11.21 -4.91
C ALA A 434 -29.29 -11.53 -5.79
N SER A 435 -29.86 -10.50 -6.43
CA SER A 435 -30.84 -10.67 -7.49
C SER A 435 -30.34 -11.65 -8.56
N ASN A 436 -31.18 -12.54 -8.97
CA ASN A 436 -30.93 -13.84 -9.65
C ASN A 436 -30.14 -13.82 -10.96
N SER A 437 -29.50 -12.76 -11.41
CA SER A 437 -28.89 -12.72 -12.75
C SER A 437 -27.59 -11.94 -12.89
N SER A 438 -27.02 -11.36 -11.83
CA SER A 438 -25.96 -10.39 -12.02
C SER A 438 -24.57 -11.00 -11.88
N VAL A 439 -23.86 -11.02 -13.00
CA VAL A 439 -22.41 -11.05 -13.04
C VAL A 439 -21.89 -9.80 -12.34
N THR A 440 -21.11 -9.93 -11.29
CA THR A 440 -20.54 -8.82 -10.55
C THR A 440 -19.04 -8.78 -10.79
N LYS A 441 -18.55 -7.65 -11.27
CA LYS A 441 -17.13 -7.38 -11.40
C LYS A 441 -16.66 -6.66 -10.14
N VAL A 442 -15.62 -7.18 -9.52
CA VAL A 442 -14.95 -6.59 -8.35
C VAL A 442 -13.59 -6.08 -8.79
N SER A 443 -13.35 -4.78 -8.67
CA SER A 443 -12.07 -4.14 -8.94
C SER A 443 -11.33 -3.95 -7.63
N PHE A 444 -10.05 -4.30 -7.59
CA PHE A 444 -9.23 -4.28 -6.38
C PHE A 444 -7.77 -3.92 -6.66
N LEU A 445 -7.07 -3.49 -5.63
CA LEU A 445 -5.66 -3.14 -5.64
C LEU A 445 -4.81 -4.25 -5.03
N THR A 446 -3.65 -4.48 -5.65
CA THR A 446 -2.60 -5.36 -5.11
C THR A 446 -1.25 -4.65 -5.17
N THR A 447 -0.31 -5.07 -4.32
CA THR A 447 1.08 -4.61 -4.31
C THR A 447 2.03 -5.79 -4.37
N GLN A 448 3.26 -5.54 -4.78
CA GLN A 448 4.36 -6.50 -4.73
C GLN A 448 5.26 -6.31 -3.49
N GLY A 449 4.79 -5.50 -2.52
CA GLY A 449 5.44 -5.32 -1.22
C GLY A 449 6.90 -4.89 -1.31
N ALA A 450 7.79 -5.64 -0.65
CA ALA A 450 9.22 -5.37 -0.61
C ALA A 450 9.89 -5.39 -1.98
N LEU A 451 9.38 -6.19 -2.93
CA LEU A 451 9.90 -6.23 -4.29
C LEU A 451 9.74 -4.87 -4.99
N GLY A 452 8.71 -4.09 -4.61
CA GLY A 452 8.52 -2.72 -5.06
C GLY A 452 9.69 -1.77 -4.75
N ASN A 453 10.57 -2.08 -3.79
CA ASN A 453 11.75 -1.27 -3.47
C ASN A 453 12.92 -1.46 -4.46
N SER A 454 12.83 -2.36 -5.44
CA SER A 454 13.91 -2.65 -6.38
C SER A 454 14.20 -1.53 -7.38
N LEU A 455 13.30 -0.54 -7.52
CA LEU A 455 13.50 0.65 -8.36
C LEU A 455 14.50 1.61 -7.70
N THR A 456 15.70 1.71 -8.24
CA THR A 456 16.80 2.52 -7.71
C THR A 456 17.17 3.70 -8.61
N ILE A 457 17.86 4.71 -8.08
CA ILE A 457 18.47 5.80 -8.84
C ILE A 457 19.49 5.19 -9.81
N GLY A 458 19.53 5.66 -11.05
CA GLY A 458 20.43 5.12 -12.07
C GLY A 458 19.95 3.83 -12.74
N ALA A 459 18.75 3.36 -12.45
CA ALA A 459 18.07 2.32 -13.24
C ALA A 459 18.03 2.68 -14.75
N ASN A 460 18.29 3.94 -15.07
CA ASN A 460 18.28 4.52 -16.40
C ASN A 460 19.66 4.58 -17.09
N THR A 461 20.75 4.40 -16.36
CA THR A 461 22.11 4.47 -16.91
C THR A 461 22.57 3.12 -17.46
N GLY A 462 22.13 2.82 -18.67
CA GLY A 462 22.71 1.76 -19.52
C GLY A 462 22.50 0.32 -19.03
N THR A 463 21.97 -0.46 -19.87
CA THR A 463 22.09 -1.92 -19.94
C THR A 463 20.98 -2.81 -19.40
N SER A 464 19.83 -2.45 -18.88
CA SER A 464 18.74 -3.44 -18.94
C SER A 464 17.46 -3.20 -18.13
N SER A 465 17.41 -2.28 -17.19
CA SER A 465 16.18 -2.06 -16.44
C SER A 465 15.76 -0.61 -16.58
N LYS A 466 14.80 -0.36 -17.46
CA LYS A 466 14.25 0.97 -17.73
C LYS A 466 12.88 1.05 -17.08
N LEU A 467 12.60 2.18 -16.44
CA LEU A 467 11.24 2.52 -16.04
C LEU A 467 10.51 3.05 -17.27
N GLU A 468 9.55 2.29 -17.76
CA GLU A 468 8.79 2.62 -18.97
C GLU A 468 7.45 3.26 -18.58
N CYS A 469 7.16 4.44 -19.13
CA CYS A 469 5.85 5.06 -19.04
C CYS A 469 4.92 4.53 -20.13
N LYS A 470 3.75 4.06 -19.75
CA LYS A 470 2.71 3.58 -20.67
C LYS A 470 1.60 4.61 -20.83
N LYS A 471 1.02 4.67 -22.03
CA LYS A 471 -0.13 5.51 -22.40
C LYS A 471 0.12 7.03 -22.43
N LEU A 472 1.36 7.46 -22.39
CA LEU A 472 1.76 8.86 -22.65
C LEU A 472 2.80 8.91 -23.77
N PRO A 473 2.38 8.93 -25.04
CA PRO A 473 3.29 8.84 -26.19
C PRO A 473 4.19 10.09 -26.37
N ILE A 474 3.87 11.18 -25.68
CA ILE A 474 4.60 12.46 -25.73
C ILE A 474 5.86 12.41 -24.88
N ILE A 475 5.90 11.53 -23.88
CA ILE A 475 7.02 11.39 -22.94
C ILE A 475 8.05 10.41 -23.49
N GLU A 476 9.31 10.60 -23.11
CA GLU A 476 10.37 9.63 -23.37
C GLU A 476 10.04 8.27 -22.76
N SER A 477 10.38 7.19 -23.44
CA SER A 477 10.09 5.83 -22.96
C SER A 477 10.81 5.48 -21.66
N ASN A 478 11.94 6.14 -21.41
CA ASN A 478 12.76 5.95 -20.23
C ASN A 478 12.55 7.10 -19.25
N VAL A 479 11.98 6.82 -18.08
CA VAL A 479 11.65 7.83 -17.07
C VAL A 479 12.72 7.83 -15.98
N PRO A 480 13.40 8.96 -15.76
CA PRO A 480 14.39 9.07 -14.70
C PRO A 480 13.75 9.04 -13.30
N VAL A 481 14.52 8.55 -12.32
CA VAL A 481 14.13 8.42 -10.92
C VAL A 481 14.84 9.49 -10.08
N VAL A 482 14.10 10.29 -9.33
CA VAL A 482 14.62 11.30 -8.38
C VAL A 482 14.88 10.66 -7.03
N ILE A 483 13.86 9.99 -6.50
CA ILE A 483 13.91 9.27 -5.23
C ILE A 483 13.67 7.80 -5.51
N PRO A 484 14.57 6.89 -5.06
CA PRO A 484 14.39 5.46 -5.24
C PRO A 484 13.13 4.99 -4.53
N ALA A 485 12.60 3.87 -4.98
CA ALA A 485 11.44 3.29 -4.31
C ALA A 485 11.81 2.84 -2.90
N MET A 486 10.96 3.21 -1.94
CA MET A 486 11.13 2.93 -0.52
C MET A 486 9.79 2.64 0.15
N GLY A 487 9.86 2.07 1.34
CA GLY A 487 8.68 1.80 2.16
C GLY A 487 7.87 0.57 1.75
N GLY A 488 8.24 -0.14 0.68
CA GLY A 488 7.63 -1.40 0.32
C GLY A 488 7.94 -2.48 1.36
N LYS A 489 6.90 -3.20 1.81
CA LYS A 489 6.99 -4.24 2.83
C LYS A 489 6.06 -5.38 2.50
N ASP A 490 6.53 -6.61 2.69
CA ASP A 490 5.70 -7.79 2.56
C ASP A 490 4.81 -7.98 3.79
N LYS A 491 3.80 -8.84 3.66
CA LYS A 491 2.96 -9.23 4.78
C LYS A 491 3.82 -9.96 5.82
N ALA A 492 3.70 -9.55 7.09
CA ALA A 492 4.48 -10.11 8.18
C ALA A 492 4.30 -11.64 8.29
N THR A 493 5.40 -12.36 8.37
CA THR A 493 5.45 -13.80 8.60
C THR A 493 4.96 -14.16 10.01
N ALA A 494 4.71 -15.43 10.29
CA ALA A 494 4.28 -15.86 11.62
C ALA A 494 5.31 -15.52 12.71
N ASP A 495 6.60 -15.66 12.41
CA ASP A 495 7.70 -15.35 13.34
C ASP A 495 7.82 -13.85 13.59
N GLU A 496 7.69 -13.02 12.54
CA GLU A 496 7.68 -11.57 12.67
C GLU A 496 6.48 -11.10 13.51
N ARG A 497 5.29 -11.67 13.32
CA ARG A 497 4.10 -11.36 14.13
C ARG A 497 4.31 -11.66 15.60
N TYR A 498 4.96 -12.78 15.91
CA TYR A 498 5.27 -13.14 17.30
C TYR A 498 6.19 -12.10 17.96
N GLU A 499 7.25 -11.66 17.27
CA GLU A 499 8.16 -10.65 17.81
C GLU A 499 7.51 -9.25 17.85
N LEU A 500 6.61 -8.94 16.91
CA LEU A 500 5.80 -7.72 16.97
C LEU A 500 4.92 -7.69 18.21
N ILE A 501 4.23 -8.79 18.53
CA ILE A 501 3.43 -8.90 19.78
C ILE A 501 4.31 -8.65 20.99
N ARG A 502 5.46 -9.31 21.04
CA ARG A 502 6.41 -9.15 22.14
C ARG A 502 6.86 -7.70 22.28
N TYR A 503 7.23 -7.07 21.18
CA TYR A 503 7.64 -5.67 21.15
C TYR A 503 6.52 -4.75 21.64
N TYR A 504 5.34 -4.80 21.05
CA TYR A 504 4.23 -3.94 21.41
C TYR A 504 3.72 -4.17 22.85
N SER A 505 3.71 -5.43 23.31
CA SER A 505 3.32 -5.75 24.68
C SER A 505 4.30 -5.21 25.74
N LEU A 506 5.59 -5.12 25.41
CA LEU A 506 6.62 -4.61 26.32
C LEU A 506 6.72 -3.08 26.28
N THR A 507 6.72 -2.51 25.07
CA THR A 507 7.12 -1.11 24.86
C THR A 507 5.96 -0.16 24.61
N ASN A 508 4.81 -0.68 24.18
CA ASN A 508 3.69 0.12 23.67
C ASN A 508 4.18 1.18 22.63
N ASP A 509 5.12 0.76 21.77
CA ASP A 509 5.79 1.57 20.74
C ASP A 509 6.59 2.77 21.29
N ARG A 510 7.10 2.65 22.52
CA ARG A 510 7.91 3.67 23.17
C ARG A 510 9.19 3.06 23.74
N LEU A 511 10.31 3.73 23.50
CA LEU A 511 11.64 3.24 23.91
C LEU A 511 12.14 4.06 25.10
N TYR A 512 11.95 3.56 26.32
CA TYR A 512 12.41 4.21 27.55
C TYR A 512 13.50 3.44 28.27
N THR A 513 13.48 2.12 28.17
CA THR A 513 14.40 1.25 28.93
C THR A 513 15.33 0.48 27.99
N LYS A 514 16.40 -0.08 28.57
CA LYS A 514 17.30 -0.96 27.83
C LYS A 514 16.56 -2.18 27.25
N MET A 515 15.58 -2.71 27.98
CA MET A 515 14.78 -3.84 27.50
C MET A 515 13.91 -3.47 26.30
N ASP A 516 13.42 -2.24 26.23
CA ASP A 516 12.63 -1.75 25.09
C ASP A 516 13.50 -1.65 23.84
N VAL A 517 14.75 -1.16 24.01
CA VAL A 517 15.72 -1.10 22.91
C VAL A 517 16.12 -2.50 22.44
N GLU A 518 16.32 -3.44 23.35
CA GLU A 518 16.61 -4.84 23.00
C GLU A 518 15.43 -5.48 22.23
N ALA A 519 14.19 -5.24 22.67
CA ALA A 519 13.00 -5.73 22.00
C ALA A 519 12.84 -5.10 20.59
N PHE A 520 13.11 -3.80 20.45
CA PHE A 520 13.11 -3.11 19.17
C PHE A 520 14.15 -3.67 18.20
N VAL A 521 15.41 -3.78 18.65
CA VAL A 521 16.50 -4.32 17.82
C VAL A 521 16.21 -5.75 17.39
N ARG A 522 15.66 -6.58 18.26
CA ARG A 522 15.29 -7.94 17.94
C ARG A 522 14.17 -8.00 16.87
N LYS A 523 13.15 -7.16 17.00
CA LYS A 523 12.08 -7.02 16.00
C LYS A 523 12.66 -6.65 14.62
N GLU A 524 13.53 -5.66 14.56
CA GLU A 524 14.14 -5.21 13.30
C GLU A 524 15.07 -6.28 12.69
N LEU A 525 15.86 -6.97 13.51
CA LEU A 525 16.76 -8.03 13.03
C LEU A 525 15.98 -9.21 12.43
N ILE A 526 14.88 -9.61 13.06
CA ILE A 526 14.04 -10.71 12.54
C ILE A 526 13.34 -10.28 11.23
N ALA A 527 12.91 -9.03 11.11
CA ALA A 527 12.35 -8.52 9.88
C ALA A 527 13.35 -8.49 8.71
N ILE A 528 14.66 -8.33 9.00
CA ILE A 528 15.71 -8.27 7.97
C ILE A 528 16.28 -9.65 7.65
N TYR A 529 16.55 -10.46 8.66
CA TYR A 529 17.32 -11.70 8.53
C TYR A 529 16.50 -12.99 8.77
N GLY A 530 15.25 -12.88 9.21
CA GLY A 530 14.49 -14.04 9.66
C GLY A 530 14.94 -14.54 11.03
N LYS A 531 14.53 -15.75 11.39
CA LYS A 531 14.74 -16.34 12.74
C LYS A 531 16.02 -17.19 12.83
N GLU A 532 16.99 -17.04 11.95
CA GLU A 532 18.26 -17.80 12.07
C GLU A 532 19.12 -17.33 13.23
#